data_9ae2151f8e5d746ac5ab65b5322dd881
#
_entry.id   9ae2151f8e5d746ac5ab65b5322dd881
#
_cell.length_a   1.000
_cell.length_b   1.000
_cell.length_c   1.000
_cell.angle_alpha   90.00
_cell.angle_beta   90.00
_cell.angle_gamma   90.00
#
_symmetry.space_group_name_H-M   'P 1'
#
loop_
_entity.id
_entity.type
_entity.pdbx_description
1 polymer ?
#
loop_
_entity_poly.entity_id
_entity_poly.type
_entity_poly.pdbx_seq_one_letter_code
_entity_poly.pdbx_strand_id
1 'polypeptide(L)'
;MSTKYVYTFGDGKAEGKADMKNLLGGKGANLAEMNLIGLPVPAGFTITTEVCTLYNQKGKDAVVKLIENDVKAGIAHMEKIMNAKFGSKGEAFPLMVSVRSGARVSMPGMMDTVLNLGLNDDAVKLLAEKSGNARFAWDSYRRFIQMYGDVVMGVAAAKGEHNPFEVEIDKLKEAKHIKQDTEFTVEDLQVLVENFKKVVKTKTGKDFPTCPWEQLWGAICAVFDSWMTERAVLYRQLNQIPEEWGTAVNVQSMVYGNMGNNSATGVAFSRDAATGEDIFNGEYLINAQGEDVVAGIRTPQEITIEGSRRWAKLQGISEEERASKYPSLEEAMPQAYADLNAVQEKLEDHFHDMQDMEFTIQDGKLWMLQTRNGKRTGAAMVKMAVDMLKQGMIDEKTALLRQEPAKLDELLHPVFNKEALKKAHVITKGLPASPEIGRASCRERV
;
A
#
# COMPACT_ATOMS: atom_id res chain seq x y z
N MET A 1 -5.22 1.47 -35.89
CA MET A 1 -4.94 2.25 -34.66
C MET A 1 -3.81 1.53 -33.95
N SER A 2 -2.76 2.23 -33.49
CA SER A 2 -1.70 1.62 -32.69
C SER A 2 -2.28 1.18 -31.32
N THR A 3 -1.89 0.01 -30.85
CA THR A 3 -2.30 -0.48 -29.52
C THR A 3 -1.70 0.45 -28.46
N LYS A 4 -2.54 0.91 -27.52
CA LYS A 4 -2.12 1.76 -26.40
C LYS A 4 -1.76 0.89 -25.20
N TYR A 5 -0.55 1.06 -24.66
CA TYR A 5 -0.03 0.26 -23.56
C TYR A 5 0.13 1.03 -22.24
N VAL A 6 0.11 2.37 -22.29
CA VAL A 6 0.30 3.22 -21.11
C VAL A 6 -0.87 4.20 -21.00
N TYR A 7 -1.48 4.24 -19.80
CA TYR A 7 -2.66 5.04 -19.49
C TYR A 7 -2.35 5.97 -18.32
N THR A 8 -2.39 7.27 -18.57
CA THR A 8 -2.07 8.30 -17.57
C THR A 8 -3.29 8.67 -16.72
N PHE A 9 -3.03 9.13 -15.50
CA PHE A 9 -4.02 9.71 -14.57
C PHE A 9 -3.38 10.79 -13.69
N GLY A 10 -4.18 11.75 -13.25
CA GLY A 10 -3.79 12.86 -12.39
C GLY A 10 -4.57 14.13 -12.69
N ASP A 11 -4.64 15.04 -11.71
CA ASP A 11 -5.30 16.34 -11.82
C ASP A 11 -6.77 16.25 -12.33
N GLY A 12 -7.54 15.32 -11.75
CA GLY A 12 -8.95 15.12 -12.12
C GLY A 12 -9.18 14.52 -13.50
N LYS A 13 -8.15 14.01 -14.17
CA LYS A 13 -8.22 13.40 -15.50
C LYS A 13 -7.61 12.01 -15.50
N ALA A 14 -8.19 11.10 -16.27
CA ALA A 14 -7.63 9.79 -16.51
C ALA A 14 -8.01 9.28 -17.91
N GLU A 15 -7.14 8.49 -18.50
CA GLU A 15 -7.37 7.82 -19.78
C GLU A 15 -8.04 6.44 -19.60
N GLY A 16 -8.05 5.92 -18.36
CA GLY A 16 -8.72 4.69 -17.97
C GLY A 16 -9.95 4.97 -17.10
N LYS A 17 -10.70 3.91 -16.75
CA LYS A 17 -11.88 3.93 -15.87
C LYS A 17 -12.10 2.58 -15.18
N ALA A 18 -13.04 2.51 -14.24
CA ALA A 18 -13.29 1.35 -13.38
C ALA A 18 -13.60 0.04 -14.13
N ASP A 19 -14.25 0.08 -15.28
CA ASP A 19 -14.60 -1.10 -16.08
C ASP A 19 -13.41 -1.71 -16.84
N MET A 20 -12.27 -1.03 -16.90
CA MET A 20 -11.07 -1.48 -17.59
C MET A 20 -10.17 -2.38 -16.75
N LYS A 21 -10.69 -3.07 -15.73
CA LYS A 21 -9.90 -3.94 -14.82
C LYS A 21 -9.13 -5.04 -15.54
N ASN A 22 -9.65 -5.53 -16.67
CA ASN A 22 -8.95 -6.55 -17.46
C ASN A 22 -7.66 -6.02 -18.10
N LEU A 23 -7.61 -4.75 -18.40
CA LEU A 23 -6.49 -4.08 -19.06
C LEU A 23 -5.55 -3.38 -18.06
N LEU A 24 -6.11 -2.66 -17.11
CA LEU A 24 -5.37 -1.82 -16.16
C LEU A 24 -5.12 -2.50 -14.82
N GLY A 25 -5.64 -3.72 -14.63
CA GLY A 25 -5.71 -4.36 -13.33
C GLY A 25 -6.67 -3.64 -12.38
N GLY A 26 -6.97 -4.25 -11.24
CA GLY A 26 -7.88 -3.64 -10.26
C GLY A 26 -7.36 -2.31 -9.72
N LYS A 27 -6.06 -2.23 -9.42
CA LYS A 27 -5.44 -1.02 -8.87
C LYS A 27 -5.43 0.14 -9.87
N GLY A 28 -4.98 -0.09 -11.11
CA GLY A 28 -4.90 0.94 -12.14
C GLY A 28 -6.27 1.48 -12.54
N ALA A 29 -7.27 0.60 -12.69
CA ALA A 29 -8.63 0.98 -12.99
C ALA A 29 -9.24 1.86 -11.88
N ASN A 30 -9.05 1.49 -10.62
CA ASN A 30 -9.57 2.26 -9.49
C ASN A 30 -8.82 3.60 -9.28
N LEU A 31 -7.49 3.66 -9.52
CA LEU A 31 -6.74 4.91 -9.51
C LEU A 31 -7.25 5.89 -10.58
N ALA A 32 -7.53 5.39 -11.79
CA ALA A 32 -8.12 6.19 -12.84
C ALA A 32 -9.52 6.69 -12.45
N GLU A 33 -10.38 5.82 -11.92
CA GLU A 33 -11.74 6.17 -11.51
C GLU A 33 -11.75 7.20 -10.39
N MET A 34 -10.95 7.03 -9.35
CA MET A 34 -10.81 8.02 -8.27
C MET A 34 -10.43 9.40 -8.79
N ASN A 35 -9.54 9.48 -9.81
CA ASN A 35 -9.21 10.74 -10.46
C ASN A 35 -10.43 11.34 -11.18
N LEU A 36 -11.17 10.54 -11.96
CA LEU A 36 -12.34 11.00 -12.74
C LEU A 36 -13.45 11.55 -11.84
N ILE A 37 -13.64 10.95 -10.67
CA ILE A 37 -14.60 11.47 -9.68
C ILE A 37 -14.02 12.60 -8.81
N GLY A 38 -12.82 13.10 -9.12
CA GLY A 38 -12.23 14.29 -8.50
C GLY A 38 -11.65 14.08 -7.11
N LEU A 39 -11.21 12.85 -6.78
CA LEU A 39 -10.50 12.60 -5.52
C LEU A 39 -9.02 12.99 -5.63
N PRO A 40 -8.36 13.33 -4.50
CA PRO A 40 -6.96 13.73 -4.49
C PRO A 40 -6.03 12.50 -4.63
N VAL A 41 -5.75 12.12 -5.86
CA VAL A 41 -4.87 10.98 -6.18
C VAL A 41 -3.56 11.51 -6.75
N PRO A 42 -2.38 11.07 -6.26
CA PRO A 42 -1.09 11.45 -6.85
C PRO A 42 -1.03 11.02 -8.32
N ALA A 43 -0.47 11.89 -9.16
CA ALA A 43 -0.36 11.61 -10.59
C ALA A 43 0.43 10.33 -10.88
N GLY A 44 0.08 9.64 -11.95
CA GLY A 44 0.73 8.40 -12.33
C GLY A 44 0.31 7.91 -13.72
N PHE A 45 0.75 6.71 -14.02
CA PHE A 45 0.30 5.95 -15.20
C PHE A 45 0.29 4.45 -14.92
N THR A 46 -0.50 3.75 -15.71
CA THR A 46 -0.61 2.29 -15.66
C THR A 46 -0.12 1.70 -16.98
N ILE A 47 0.83 0.77 -16.91
CA ILE A 47 1.24 -0.11 -18.01
C ILE A 47 0.32 -1.31 -17.99
N THR A 48 -0.27 -1.66 -19.13
CA THR A 48 -1.35 -2.66 -19.22
C THR A 48 -0.90 -4.10 -18.92
N THR A 49 -1.86 -4.95 -18.55
CA THR A 49 -1.64 -6.39 -18.34
C THR A 49 -1.12 -7.09 -19.60
N GLU A 50 -1.49 -6.61 -20.78
CA GLU A 50 -1.02 -7.15 -22.07
C GLU A 50 0.50 -7.04 -22.22
N VAL A 51 1.10 -5.98 -21.65
CA VAL A 51 2.56 -5.80 -21.68
C VAL A 51 3.26 -6.86 -20.85
N CYS A 52 2.69 -7.30 -19.72
CA CYS A 52 3.21 -8.43 -18.95
C CYS A 52 3.24 -9.73 -19.79
N THR A 53 2.17 -10.01 -20.51
CA THR A 53 2.10 -11.15 -21.41
C THR A 53 3.14 -11.08 -22.52
N LEU A 54 3.31 -9.89 -23.13
CA LEU A 54 4.35 -9.65 -24.12
C LEU A 54 5.78 -9.77 -23.53
N TYR A 55 5.96 -9.34 -22.27
CA TYR A 55 7.23 -9.47 -21.55
C TYR A 55 7.62 -10.94 -21.39
N ASN A 56 6.69 -11.78 -20.96
CA ASN A 56 6.93 -13.22 -20.81
C ASN A 56 7.21 -13.92 -22.15
N GLN A 57 6.64 -13.45 -23.25
CA GLN A 57 6.78 -14.04 -24.58
C GLN A 57 8.03 -13.56 -25.33
N LYS A 58 8.34 -12.25 -25.28
CA LYS A 58 9.35 -11.59 -26.11
C LYS A 58 10.61 -11.14 -25.35
N GLY A 59 10.56 -11.18 -24.01
CA GLY A 59 11.64 -10.77 -23.13
C GLY A 59 11.74 -9.26 -22.89
N LYS A 60 12.61 -8.91 -21.98
CA LYS A 60 12.79 -7.56 -21.44
C LYS A 60 13.07 -6.51 -22.50
N ASP A 61 14.11 -6.73 -23.34
CA ASP A 61 14.59 -5.68 -24.26
C ASP A 61 13.55 -5.30 -25.32
N ALA A 62 12.80 -6.30 -25.81
CA ALA A 62 11.74 -6.06 -26.80
C ALA A 62 10.60 -5.22 -26.21
N VAL A 63 10.22 -5.49 -24.95
CA VAL A 63 9.12 -4.78 -24.27
C VAL A 63 9.55 -3.38 -23.86
N VAL A 64 10.75 -3.21 -23.31
CA VAL A 64 11.29 -1.88 -22.96
C VAL A 64 11.28 -0.98 -24.21
N LYS A 65 11.80 -1.47 -25.33
CA LYS A 65 11.82 -0.72 -26.60
C LYS A 65 10.42 -0.39 -27.11
N LEU A 66 9.44 -1.29 -26.88
CA LEU A 66 8.05 -1.10 -27.33
C LEU A 66 7.37 0.06 -26.61
N ILE A 67 7.57 0.20 -25.28
CA ILE A 67 6.83 1.15 -24.44
C ILE A 67 7.68 2.34 -23.96
N GLU A 68 8.95 2.45 -24.38
CA GLU A 68 9.88 3.45 -23.85
C GLU A 68 9.37 4.90 -24.02
N ASN A 69 8.86 5.23 -25.18
CA ASN A 69 8.35 6.58 -25.46
C ASN A 69 7.09 6.89 -24.62
N ASP A 70 6.19 5.93 -24.47
CA ASP A 70 4.97 6.08 -23.69
C ASP A 70 5.28 6.22 -22.19
N VAL A 71 6.24 5.47 -21.66
CA VAL A 71 6.71 5.60 -20.28
C VAL A 71 7.38 6.97 -20.05
N LYS A 72 8.20 7.44 -20.98
CA LYS A 72 8.80 8.79 -20.92
C LYS A 72 7.72 9.88 -20.93
N ALA A 73 6.70 9.74 -21.76
CA ALA A 73 5.56 10.66 -21.78
C ALA A 73 4.76 10.61 -20.45
N GLY A 74 4.58 9.42 -19.88
CA GLY A 74 3.96 9.24 -18.57
C GLY A 74 4.73 9.94 -17.44
N ILE A 75 6.05 9.83 -17.40
CA ILE A 75 6.90 10.56 -16.45
C ILE A 75 6.77 12.08 -16.66
N ALA A 76 6.84 12.57 -17.90
CA ALA A 76 6.67 14.00 -18.20
C ALA A 76 5.29 14.53 -17.76
N HIS A 77 4.23 13.73 -17.90
CA HIS A 77 2.89 14.04 -17.39
C HIS A 77 2.90 14.21 -15.86
N MET A 78 3.52 13.29 -15.15
CA MET A 78 3.66 13.34 -13.68
C MET A 78 4.48 14.56 -13.24
N GLU A 79 5.61 14.84 -13.89
CA GLU A 79 6.46 16.01 -13.61
C GLU A 79 5.67 17.32 -13.68
N LYS A 80 4.84 17.46 -14.70
CA LYS A 80 4.01 18.66 -14.91
C LYS A 80 2.98 18.82 -13.78
N ILE A 81 2.27 17.78 -13.41
CA ILE A 81 1.20 17.84 -12.39
C ILE A 81 1.79 18.04 -10.99
N MET A 82 2.86 17.32 -10.67
CA MET A 82 3.48 17.34 -9.33
C MET A 82 4.46 18.50 -9.16
N ASN A 83 4.72 19.29 -10.20
CA ASN A 83 5.74 20.36 -10.20
C ASN A 83 7.10 19.87 -9.66
N ALA A 84 7.51 18.71 -10.11
CA ALA A 84 8.72 18.01 -9.68
C ALA A 84 9.46 17.42 -10.87
N LYS A 85 10.72 17.01 -10.72
CA LYS A 85 11.55 16.52 -11.83
C LYS A 85 12.16 15.16 -11.54
N PHE A 86 11.91 14.17 -12.39
CA PHE A 86 12.50 12.85 -12.28
C PHE A 86 13.98 12.89 -12.65
N GLY A 87 14.83 12.43 -11.73
CA GLY A 87 16.28 12.50 -11.91
C GLY A 87 16.83 13.93 -11.87
N SER A 88 16.18 14.84 -11.12
CA SER A 88 16.62 16.23 -10.96
C SER A 88 18.05 16.29 -10.42
N LYS A 89 18.85 17.17 -11.04
CA LYS A 89 20.18 17.56 -10.57
C LYS A 89 20.23 19.06 -10.20
N GLY A 90 19.07 19.73 -10.13
CA GLY A 90 18.99 21.17 -10.03
C GLY A 90 17.94 21.66 -9.04
N GLU A 91 17.31 22.80 -9.32
CA GLU A 91 16.43 23.55 -8.40
C GLU A 91 15.04 22.92 -8.18
N ALA A 92 14.56 22.08 -9.12
CA ALA A 92 13.23 21.47 -9.04
C ALA A 92 13.19 20.41 -7.92
N PHE A 93 12.05 20.31 -7.23
CA PHE A 93 11.80 19.22 -6.28
C PHE A 93 12.02 17.87 -6.97
N PRO A 94 12.74 16.92 -6.36
CA PRO A 94 12.97 15.63 -6.99
C PRO A 94 11.67 14.80 -7.01
N LEU A 95 11.25 14.37 -8.19
CA LEU A 95 10.12 13.44 -8.33
C LEU A 95 10.60 12.04 -7.99
N MET A 96 10.04 11.45 -6.95
CA MET A 96 10.17 10.03 -6.67
C MET A 96 8.87 9.33 -7.04
N VAL A 97 8.99 8.06 -7.42
CA VAL A 97 7.83 7.27 -7.83
C VAL A 97 7.80 5.91 -7.12
N SER A 98 6.60 5.37 -6.99
CA SER A 98 6.37 3.97 -6.65
C SER A 98 6.10 3.17 -7.91
N VAL A 99 6.56 1.93 -7.96
CA VAL A 99 6.24 0.96 -9.01
C VAL A 99 5.57 -0.22 -8.35
N ARG A 100 4.28 -0.41 -8.65
CA ARG A 100 3.41 -1.38 -7.96
C ARG A 100 2.69 -2.28 -8.96
N SER A 101 2.57 -3.55 -8.63
CA SER A 101 1.75 -4.50 -9.38
C SER A 101 0.25 -4.17 -9.33
N GLY A 102 -0.48 -4.57 -10.36
CA GLY A 102 -1.93 -4.39 -10.45
C GLY A 102 -2.58 -5.55 -11.21
N ALA A 103 -2.78 -6.69 -10.54
CA ALA A 103 -3.51 -7.80 -11.15
C ALA A 103 -5.02 -7.51 -11.27
N ARG A 104 -5.72 -8.24 -12.14
CA ARG A 104 -7.18 -8.11 -12.34
C ARG A 104 -7.96 -8.43 -11.06
N VAL A 105 -7.45 -9.37 -10.27
CA VAL A 105 -7.95 -9.73 -8.94
C VAL A 105 -6.89 -9.45 -7.87
N SER A 106 -7.32 -9.20 -6.66
CA SER A 106 -6.41 -8.91 -5.54
C SER A 106 -5.60 -10.17 -5.17
N MET A 107 -4.28 -10.04 -5.16
CA MET A 107 -3.31 -11.09 -4.78
C MET A 107 -2.37 -10.54 -3.69
N PRO A 108 -2.84 -10.39 -2.44
CA PRO A 108 -2.08 -9.71 -1.37
C PRO A 108 -0.75 -10.43 -1.09
N GLY A 109 0.35 -9.69 -1.03
CA GLY A 109 1.69 -10.20 -0.73
C GLY A 109 2.33 -11.10 -1.80
N MET A 110 1.64 -11.33 -2.94
CA MET A 110 2.13 -12.25 -3.97
C MET A 110 3.08 -11.60 -4.97
N MET A 111 2.95 -10.30 -5.20
CA MET A 111 3.73 -9.57 -6.19
C MET A 111 4.47 -8.39 -5.55
N ASP A 112 5.52 -7.97 -6.21
CA ASP A 112 6.46 -7.01 -5.68
C ASP A 112 6.02 -5.55 -5.86
N THR A 113 6.61 -4.69 -5.04
CA THR A 113 6.45 -3.22 -5.02
C THR A 113 7.82 -2.61 -4.80
N VAL A 114 8.10 -1.48 -5.44
CA VAL A 114 9.29 -0.65 -5.18
C VAL A 114 8.83 0.77 -4.90
N LEU A 115 9.26 1.33 -3.77
CA LEU A 115 8.95 2.70 -3.34
C LEU A 115 10.18 3.58 -3.39
N ASN A 116 9.99 4.90 -3.35
CA ASN A 116 11.04 5.92 -3.32
C ASN A 116 12.05 5.86 -4.51
N LEU A 117 11.61 5.31 -5.62
CA LEU A 117 12.42 5.16 -6.83
C LEU A 117 12.73 6.53 -7.43
N GLY A 118 13.97 6.74 -7.84
CA GLY A 118 14.51 8.02 -8.31
C GLY A 118 15.53 8.64 -7.37
N LEU A 119 15.66 8.11 -6.13
CA LEU A 119 16.70 8.54 -5.19
C LEU A 119 18.08 8.03 -5.60
N ASN A 120 19.06 8.90 -5.44
CA ASN A 120 20.49 8.65 -5.54
C ASN A 120 21.23 9.67 -4.65
N ASP A 121 22.55 9.65 -4.67
CA ASP A 121 23.37 10.49 -3.79
C ASP A 121 23.17 12.01 -3.99
N ASP A 122 22.75 12.44 -5.17
CA ASP A 122 22.43 13.84 -5.45
C ASP A 122 20.97 14.16 -5.08
N ALA A 123 20.03 13.28 -5.48
CA ALA A 123 18.61 13.48 -5.22
C ALA A 123 18.28 13.49 -3.73
N VAL A 124 18.96 12.67 -2.90
CA VAL A 124 18.73 12.66 -1.44
C VAL A 124 19.13 13.99 -0.78
N LYS A 125 20.21 14.61 -1.22
CA LYS A 125 20.66 15.92 -0.72
C LYS A 125 19.65 17.02 -1.10
N LEU A 126 19.19 16.99 -2.35
CA LEU A 126 18.19 17.92 -2.84
C LEU A 126 16.84 17.72 -2.10
N LEU A 127 16.44 16.47 -1.84
CA LEU A 127 15.26 16.16 -1.05
C LEU A 127 15.38 16.68 0.39
N ALA A 128 16.55 16.50 1.02
CA ALA A 128 16.82 17.00 2.35
C ALA A 128 16.72 18.54 2.42
N GLU A 129 17.29 19.23 1.43
CA GLU A 129 17.20 20.70 1.33
C GLU A 129 15.76 21.17 1.12
N LYS A 130 15.07 20.61 0.13
CA LYS A 130 13.71 21.08 -0.26
C LYS A 130 12.63 20.72 0.75
N SER A 131 12.76 19.60 1.46
CA SER A 131 11.82 19.21 2.53
C SER A 131 12.14 19.88 3.87
N GLY A 132 13.34 20.44 4.04
CA GLY A 132 13.82 20.91 5.35
C GLY A 132 14.00 19.78 6.38
N ASN A 133 13.96 18.52 5.96
CA ASN A 133 14.04 17.34 6.82
C ASN A 133 15.05 16.32 6.28
N ALA A 134 16.32 16.50 6.66
CA ALA A 134 17.39 15.64 6.22
C ALA A 134 17.21 14.19 6.69
N ARG A 135 16.68 13.97 7.92
CA ARG A 135 16.44 12.64 8.44
C ARG A 135 15.43 11.86 7.56
N PHE A 136 14.32 12.51 7.20
CA PHE A 136 13.33 11.94 6.27
C PHE A 136 13.96 11.54 4.94
N ALA A 137 14.77 12.42 4.34
CA ALA A 137 15.39 12.18 3.05
C ALA A 137 16.33 10.96 3.09
N TRP A 138 17.21 10.89 4.10
CA TRP A 138 18.17 9.79 4.23
C TRP A 138 17.51 8.46 4.63
N ASP A 139 16.45 8.47 5.47
CA ASP A 139 15.67 7.27 5.77
C ASP A 139 14.94 6.75 4.52
N SER A 140 14.37 7.65 3.71
CA SER A 140 13.75 7.28 2.43
C SER A 140 14.76 6.64 1.46
N TYR A 141 16.00 7.14 1.43
CA TYR A 141 17.05 6.57 0.59
C TYR A 141 17.52 5.20 1.10
N ARG A 142 17.72 5.05 2.43
CA ARG A 142 18.01 3.76 3.05
C ARG A 142 16.96 2.71 2.70
N ARG A 143 15.67 3.03 2.91
CA ARG A 143 14.54 2.14 2.58
C ARG A 143 14.48 1.80 1.10
N PHE A 144 14.78 2.76 0.23
CA PHE A 144 14.83 2.51 -1.22
C PHE A 144 15.93 1.52 -1.59
N ILE A 145 17.15 1.68 -1.07
CA ILE A 145 18.25 0.75 -1.36
C ILE A 145 17.92 -0.66 -0.87
N GLN A 146 17.35 -0.79 0.32
CA GLN A 146 16.91 -2.08 0.87
C GLN A 146 15.87 -2.74 -0.05
N MET A 147 14.78 -2.04 -0.33
CA MET A 147 13.68 -2.58 -1.14
C MET A 147 14.12 -2.88 -2.58
N TYR A 148 14.86 -1.98 -3.21
CA TYR A 148 15.37 -2.20 -4.57
C TYR A 148 16.40 -3.33 -4.61
N GLY A 149 17.26 -3.41 -3.61
CA GLY A 149 18.23 -4.50 -3.45
C GLY A 149 17.56 -5.86 -3.34
N ASP A 150 16.54 -5.97 -2.49
CA ASP A 150 15.80 -7.22 -2.31
C ASP A 150 14.99 -7.58 -3.57
N VAL A 151 14.18 -6.66 -4.07
CA VAL A 151 13.18 -6.93 -5.11
C VAL A 151 13.80 -6.99 -6.52
N VAL A 152 14.67 -6.03 -6.84
CA VAL A 152 15.17 -5.87 -8.23
C VAL A 152 16.53 -6.53 -8.41
N MET A 153 17.41 -6.43 -7.41
CA MET A 153 18.78 -6.95 -7.53
C MET A 153 18.96 -8.34 -6.93
N GLY A 154 17.92 -8.88 -6.27
CA GLY A 154 17.91 -10.25 -5.75
C GLY A 154 18.85 -10.46 -4.56
N VAL A 155 19.03 -9.44 -3.71
CA VAL A 155 19.77 -9.54 -2.45
C VAL A 155 18.92 -10.32 -1.46
N ALA A 156 18.98 -11.64 -1.55
CA ALA A 156 18.22 -12.52 -0.67
C ALA A 156 19.10 -13.06 0.47
N ALA A 157 18.48 -13.34 1.61
CA ALA A 157 19.08 -14.15 2.64
C ALA A 157 19.23 -15.61 2.15
N ALA A 158 20.34 -16.26 2.45
CA ALA A 158 20.44 -17.70 2.27
C ALA A 158 19.47 -18.41 3.23
N LYS A 159 19.07 -19.63 2.90
CA LYS A 159 18.12 -20.40 3.72
C LYS A 159 18.63 -20.54 5.16
N GLY A 160 17.92 -19.93 6.10
CA GLY A 160 18.27 -19.92 7.53
C GLY A 160 19.15 -18.73 7.97
N GLU A 161 19.48 -17.80 7.08
CA GLU A 161 20.15 -16.53 7.42
C GLU A 161 19.12 -15.40 7.55
N HIS A 162 19.49 -14.37 8.33
CA HIS A 162 18.73 -13.12 8.40
C HIS A 162 18.95 -12.28 7.12
N ASN A 163 17.99 -11.42 6.81
CA ASN A 163 18.12 -10.48 5.70
C ASN A 163 19.41 -9.65 5.89
N PRO A 164 20.30 -9.59 4.88
CA PRO A 164 21.59 -8.91 5.02
C PRO A 164 21.48 -7.42 5.37
N PHE A 165 20.42 -6.74 4.97
CA PHE A 165 20.19 -5.35 5.31
C PHE A 165 19.75 -5.20 6.79
N GLU A 166 18.89 -6.10 7.27
CA GLU A 166 18.48 -6.12 8.68
C GLU A 166 19.67 -6.38 9.61
N VAL A 167 20.62 -7.24 9.20
CA VAL A 167 21.87 -7.46 9.94
C VAL A 167 22.67 -6.16 10.13
N GLU A 168 22.74 -5.30 9.12
CA GLU A 168 23.43 -4.01 9.25
C GLU A 168 22.66 -3.02 10.13
N ILE A 169 21.32 -3.03 10.08
CA ILE A 169 20.46 -2.25 10.99
C ILE A 169 20.70 -2.67 12.44
N ASP A 170 20.64 -3.97 12.71
CA ASP A 170 20.79 -4.52 14.06
C ASP A 170 22.17 -4.25 14.65
N LYS A 171 23.24 -4.41 13.86
CA LYS A 171 24.60 -4.04 14.28
C LYS A 171 24.70 -2.58 14.71
N LEU A 172 24.08 -1.66 13.96
CA LEU A 172 24.12 -0.25 14.30
C LEU A 172 23.29 0.07 15.54
N LYS A 173 22.10 -0.57 15.67
CA LYS A 173 21.26 -0.47 16.87
C LYS A 173 21.99 -0.94 18.13
N GLU A 174 22.64 -2.09 18.06
CA GLU A 174 23.43 -2.63 19.17
C GLU A 174 24.58 -1.70 19.55
N ALA A 175 25.36 -1.24 18.57
CA ALA A 175 26.51 -0.36 18.79
C ALA A 175 26.14 0.98 19.43
N LYS A 176 24.92 1.49 19.17
CA LYS A 176 24.44 2.79 19.65
C LYS A 176 23.35 2.70 20.72
N HIS A 177 22.96 1.49 21.14
CA HIS A 177 21.88 1.24 22.09
C HIS A 177 20.52 1.83 21.65
N ILE A 178 20.25 1.85 20.33
CA ILE A 178 19.00 2.33 19.72
C ILE A 178 17.97 1.19 19.70
N LYS A 179 16.72 1.51 20.06
CA LYS A 179 15.62 0.52 20.07
C LYS A 179 14.75 0.58 18.83
N GLN A 180 14.52 1.78 18.30
CA GLN A 180 13.62 1.99 17.17
C GLN A 180 14.33 2.71 16.02
N ASP A 181 13.96 2.39 14.77
CA ASP A 181 14.51 3.05 13.57
C ASP A 181 14.28 4.57 13.57
N THR A 182 13.24 5.03 14.26
CA THR A 182 12.93 6.45 14.41
C THR A 182 13.98 7.23 15.21
N GLU A 183 14.84 6.54 15.95
CA GLU A 183 15.89 7.14 16.78
C GLU A 183 17.20 7.37 16.01
N PHE A 184 17.35 6.81 14.79
CA PHE A 184 18.54 7.03 13.97
C PHE A 184 18.72 8.52 13.62
N THR A 185 19.94 9.01 13.77
CA THR A 185 20.34 10.34 13.33
C THR A 185 20.57 10.36 11.82
N VAL A 186 20.80 11.55 11.25
CA VAL A 186 21.16 11.70 9.83
C VAL A 186 22.45 10.96 9.51
N GLU A 187 23.45 11.07 10.39
CA GLU A 187 24.75 10.44 10.26
C GLU A 187 24.63 8.90 10.29
N ASP A 188 23.76 8.37 11.16
CA ASP A 188 23.47 6.95 11.23
C ASP A 188 22.87 6.41 9.93
N LEU A 189 21.92 7.15 9.39
CA LEU A 189 21.26 6.79 8.14
C LEU A 189 22.23 6.88 6.95
N GLN A 190 23.14 7.84 6.95
CA GLN A 190 24.21 7.91 5.94
C GLN A 190 25.15 6.70 6.01
N VAL A 191 25.53 6.28 7.22
CA VAL A 191 26.32 5.07 7.42
C VAL A 191 25.58 3.83 6.93
N LEU A 192 24.28 3.70 7.24
CA LEU A 192 23.47 2.59 6.74
C LEU A 192 23.35 2.59 5.21
N VAL A 193 23.16 3.74 4.57
CA VAL A 193 23.14 3.86 3.10
C VAL A 193 24.42 3.32 2.48
N GLU A 194 25.59 3.69 3.01
CA GLU A 194 26.89 3.22 2.49
C GLU A 194 27.09 1.71 2.77
N ASN A 195 26.67 1.22 3.93
CA ASN A 195 26.74 -0.21 4.23
C ASN A 195 25.80 -1.02 3.33
N PHE A 196 24.60 -0.54 3.07
CA PHE A 196 23.63 -1.19 2.17
C PHE A 196 24.17 -1.28 0.73
N LYS A 197 24.80 -0.23 0.22
CA LYS A 197 25.49 -0.28 -1.08
C LYS A 197 26.57 -1.34 -1.12
N LYS A 198 27.34 -1.48 -0.02
CA LYS A 198 28.37 -2.53 0.11
C LYS A 198 27.74 -3.93 0.14
N VAL A 199 26.62 -4.10 0.87
CA VAL A 199 25.84 -5.35 0.89
C VAL A 199 25.40 -5.72 -0.52
N VAL A 200 24.80 -4.78 -1.26
CA VAL A 200 24.40 -4.98 -2.66
C VAL A 200 25.59 -5.43 -3.50
N LYS A 201 26.70 -4.71 -3.44
CA LYS A 201 27.92 -5.04 -4.20
C LYS A 201 28.45 -6.43 -3.87
N THR A 202 28.49 -6.77 -2.59
CA THR A 202 29.02 -8.05 -2.12
C THR A 202 28.14 -9.23 -2.54
N LYS A 203 26.82 -9.07 -2.43
CA LYS A 203 25.86 -10.15 -2.73
C LYS A 203 25.63 -10.33 -4.22
N THR A 204 25.65 -9.26 -5.02
CA THR A 204 25.28 -9.29 -6.45
C THR A 204 26.46 -9.12 -7.40
N GLY A 205 27.62 -8.66 -6.92
CA GLY A 205 28.77 -8.28 -7.75
C GLY A 205 28.59 -6.95 -8.52
N LYS A 206 27.43 -6.29 -8.38
CA LYS A 206 27.08 -5.05 -9.10
C LYS A 206 26.95 -3.88 -8.13
N ASP A 207 27.26 -2.68 -8.60
CA ASP A 207 27.00 -1.46 -7.85
C ASP A 207 25.49 -1.15 -7.84
N PHE A 208 25.02 -0.46 -6.80
CA PHE A 208 23.66 0.04 -6.75
C PHE A 208 23.45 1.09 -7.86
N PRO A 209 22.40 0.98 -8.70
CA PRO A 209 22.19 1.88 -9.83
C PRO A 209 21.87 3.31 -9.36
N THR A 210 22.60 4.30 -9.89
CA THR A 210 22.38 5.72 -9.58
C THR A 210 21.57 6.46 -10.63
N CYS A 211 21.38 5.86 -11.82
CA CYS A 211 20.53 6.43 -12.88
C CYS A 211 19.04 6.15 -12.62
N PRO A 212 18.18 7.18 -12.40
CA PRO A 212 16.76 6.98 -12.14
C PRO A 212 16.03 6.19 -13.23
N TRP A 213 16.40 6.35 -14.48
CA TRP A 213 15.79 5.59 -15.59
C TRP A 213 16.17 4.11 -15.55
N GLU A 214 17.40 3.78 -15.20
CA GLU A 214 17.81 2.38 -14.99
C GLU A 214 17.06 1.76 -13.81
N GLN A 215 16.91 2.51 -12.72
CA GLN A 215 16.09 2.11 -11.57
C GLN A 215 14.63 1.86 -11.98
N LEU A 216 14.02 2.76 -12.77
CA LEU A 216 12.64 2.64 -13.20
C LEU A 216 12.42 1.39 -14.06
N TRP A 217 13.27 1.17 -15.05
CA TRP A 217 13.17 -0.02 -15.91
C TRP A 217 13.44 -1.31 -15.13
N GLY A 218 14.40 -1.29 -14.21
CA GLY A 218 14.64 -2.43 -13.31
C GLY A 218 13.40 -2.79 -12.50
N ALA A 219 12.74 -1.81 -11.88
CA ALA A 219 11.56 -2.02 -11.07
C ALA A 219 10.33 -2.46 -11.90
N ILE A 220 10.10 -1.87 -13.09
CA ILE A 220 9.01 -2.29 -13.99
C ILE A 220 9.18 -3.77 -14.38
N CYS A 221 10.40 -4.16 -14.76
CA CYS A 221 10.69 -5.54 -15.12
C CYS A 221 10.54 -6.49 -13.92
N ALA A 222 11.03 -6.12 -12.74
CA ALA A 222 10.88 -6.92 -11.53
C ALA A 222 9.41 -7.15 -11.15
N VAL A 223 8.54 -6.15 -11.35
CA VAL A 223 7.10 -6.33 -11.14
C VAL A 223 6.51 -7.31 -12.17
N PHE A 224 6.92 -7.29 -13.43
CA PHE A 224 6.49 -8.32 -14.40
C PHE A 224 7.03 -9.70 -14.03
N ASP A 225 8.30 -9.82 -13.64
CA ASP A 225 8.91 -11.08 -13.19
C ASP A 225 8.18 -11.64 -11.96
N SER A 226 7.68 -10.78 -11.06
CA SER A 226 6.98 -11.19 -9.86
C SER A 226 5.66 -11.95 -10.13
N TRP A 227 5.09 -11.82 -11.34
CA TRP A 227 3.94 -12.62 -11.77
C TRP A 227 4.27 -14.11 -11.86
N MET A 228 5.53 -14.45 -12.16
CA MET A 228 6.00 -15.83 -12.36
C MET A 228 6.78 -16.40 -11.17
N THR A 229 6.82 -15.73 -10.03
CA THR A 229 7.42 -16.29 -8.81
C THR A 229 6.62 -17.48 -8.29
N GLU A 230 7.29 -18.43 -7.62
CA GLU A 230 6.66 -19.62 -7.07
C GLU A 230 5.42 -19.31 -6.21
N ARG A 231 5.53 -18.31 -5.32
CA ARG A 231 4.40 -17.87 -4.47
C ARG A 231 3.22 -17.37 -5.29
N ALA A 232 3.47 -16.59 -6.35
CA ALA A 232 2.41 -16.07 -7.21
C ALA A 232 1.77 -17.15 -8.07
N VAL A 233 2.56 -18.09 -8.60
CA VAL A 233 2.09 -19.24 -9.36
C VAL A 233 1.21 -20.13 -8.48
N LEU A 234 1.67 -20.51 -7.29
CA LEU A 234 0.91 -21.33 -6.35
C LEU A 234 -0.41 -20.65 -5.95
N TYR A 235 -0.37 -19.35 -5.62
CA TYR A 235 -1.58 -18.60 -5.29
C TYR A 235 -2.58 -18.60 -6.44
N ARG A 236 -2.12 -18.38 -7.69
CA ARG A 236 -3.00 -18.44 -8.86
C ARG A 236 -3.64 -19.81 -9.07
N GLN A 237 -2.86 -20.87 -8.91
CA GLN A 237 -3.38 -22.24 -9.02
C GLN A 237 -4.47 -22.52 -7.98
N LEU A 238 -4.23 -22.14 -6.71
CA LEU A 238 -5.21 -22.34 -5.63
C LEU A 238 -6.48 -21.53 -5.81
N ASN A 239 -6.38 -20.34 -6.46
CA ASN A 239 -7.51 -19.44 -6.66
C ASN A 239 -8.07 -19.46 -8.10
N GLN A 240 -7.64 -20.43 -8.94
CA GLN A 240 -8.10 -20.59 -10.32
C GLN A 240 -7.93 -19.32 -11.18
N ILE A 241 -6.82 -18.59 -10.98
CA ILE A 241 -6.48 -17.37 -11.73
C ILE A 241 -5.62 -17.76 -12.94
N PRO A 242 -6.08 -17.49 -14.18
CA PRO A 242 -5.35 -17.82 -15.40
C PRO A 242 -4.00 -17.10 -15.50
N GLU A 243 -2.96 -17.82 -15.94
CA GLU A 243 -1.61 -17.27 -16.09
C GLU A 243 -1.54 -16.20 -17.18
N GLU A 244 -2.29 -16.35 -18.25
CA GLU A 244 -2.35 -15.44 -19.39
C GLU A 244 -2.93 -14.06 -19.05
N TRP A 245 -3.55 -13.89 -17.88
CA TRP A 245 -4.06 -12.60 -17.47
C TRP A 245 -2.97 -11.56 -17.25
N GLY A 246 -1.79 -11.97 -16.80
CA GLY A 246 -0.70 -11.06 -16.48
C GLY A 246 -1.01 -10.08 -15.35
N THR A 247 -0.05 -9.21 -15.06
CA THR A 247 -0.22 -8.09 -14.13
C THR A 247 0.02 -6.76 -14.84
N ALA A 248 -0.76 -5.74 -14.50
CA ALA A 248 -0.43 -4.36 -14.85
C ALA A 248 0.68 -3.84 -13.93
N VAL A 249 1.36 -2.77 -14.35
CA VAL A 249 2.33 -2.02 -13.54
C VAL A 249 1.83 -0.60 -13.37
N ASN A 250 1.68 -0.17 -12.12
CA ASN A 250 1.29 1.19 -11.78
C ASN A 250 2.53 1.96 -11.34
N VAL A 251 2.87 3.02 -12.06
CA VAL A 251 3.90 4.00 -11.71
C VAL A 251 3.20 5.24 -11.20
N GLN A 252 3.43 5.61 -9.94
CA GLN A 252 2.71 6.70 -9.28
C GLN A 252 3.67 7.58 -8.48
N SER A 253 3.43 8.89 -8.49
CA SER A 253 4.20 9.84 -7.68
C SER A 253 4.13 9.46 -6.21
N MET A 254 5.28 9.49 -5.55
CA MET A 254 5.33 9.33 -4.09
C MET A 254 4.70 10.54 -3.40
N VAL A 255 3.99 10.24 -2.32
CA VAL A 255 3.57 11.18 -1.28
C VAL A 255 3.96 10.59 0.07
N TYR A 256 4.24 11.44 1.05
CA TYR A 256 5.01 11.04 2.21
C TYR A 256 4.25 11.27 3.51
N GLY A 257 3.90 10.17 4.19
CA GLY A 257 3.35 10.19 5.54
C GLY A 257 4.39 10.37 6.65
N ASN A 258 5.69 10.37 6.27
CA ASN A 258 6.83 10.45 7.20
C ASN A 258 7.66 11.74 7.06
N MET A 259 7.07 12.82 6.56
CA MET A 259 7.75 14.13 6.48
C MET A 259 7.79 14.88 7.81
N GLY A 260 7.04 14.47 8.81
CA GLY A 260 6.96 15.12 10.11
C GLY A 260 5.61 14.90 10.78
N ASN A 261 5.36 15.61 11.87
CA ASN A 261 4.16 15.42 12.70
C ASN A 261 2.84 15.87 12.02
N ASN A 262 2.92 16.66 10.93
CA ASN A 262 1.77 17.04 10.11
C ASN A 262 1.51 16.02 8.97
N SER A 263 2.20 14.90 9.00
CA SER A 263 2.10 13.86 7.99
C SER A 263 1.76 12.52 8.64
N ALA A 264 0.96 11.71 7.95
CA ALA A 264 0.50 10.42 8.43
C ALA A 264 0.20 9.48 7.25
N THR A 265 0.08 8.21 7.53
CA THR A 265 -0.44 7.22 6.58
C THR A 265 -1.40 6.29 7.29
N GLY A 266 -2.36 5.73 6.56
CA GLY A 266 -3.34 4.85 7.17
C GLY A 266 -4.19 4.07 6.17
N VAL A 267 -5.06 3.26 6.75
CA VAL A 267 -6.07 2.48 6.06
C VAL A 267 -7.44 2.80 6.67
N ALA A 268 -8.47 2.83 5.85
CA ALA A 268 -9.83 3.12 6.30
C ALA A 268 -10.84 2.24 5.57
N PHE A 269 -11.96 1.97 6.25
CA PHE A 269 -13.06 1.16 5.76
C PHE A 269 -14.36 1.92 5.92
N SER A 270 -15.14 2.04 4.85
CA SER A 270 -16.43 2.75 4.90
C SER A 270 -17.46 2.04 5.79
N ARG A 271 -17.32 0.73 6.00
CA ARG A 271 -18.13 -0.09 6.92
C ARG A 271 -17.25 -1.08 7.66
N ASP A 272 -17.69 -1.58 8.81
CA ASP A 272 -16.96 -2.60 9.56
C ASP A 272 -16.93 -3.94 8.81
N ALA A 273 -15.74 -4.37 8.41
CA ALA A 273 -15.54 -5.58 7.60
C ALA A 273 -15.87 -6.89 8.35
N ALA A 274 -15.87 -6.87 9.67
CA ALA A 274 -16.14 -8.04 10.50
C ALA A 274 -17.63 -8.17 10.86
N THR A 275 -18.29 -7.06 11.18
CA THR A 275 -19.69 -7.04 11.65
C THR A 275 -20.70 -6.62 10.57
N GLY A 276 -20.26 -5.88 9.56
CA GLY A 276 -21.11 -5.28 8.55
C GLY A 276 -21.85 -4.03 9.00
N GLU A 277 -21.51 -3.49 10.17
CA GLU A 277 -22.09 -2.24 10.66
C GLU A 277 -21.66 -1.06 9.78
N ASP A 278 -22.57 -0.11 9.60
CA ASP A 278 -22.33 1.13 8.87
C ASP A 278 -21.56 2.11 9.77
N ILE A 279 -20.27 1.83 9.96
CA ILE A 279 -19.37 2.58 10.83
C ILE A 279 -18.08 2.82 10.07
N PHE A 280 -17.75 4.10 9.85
CA PHE A 280 -16.46 4.50 9.32
C PHE A 280 -15.36 4.17 10.36
N ASN A 281 -14.40 3.36 9.98
CA ASN A 281 -13.34 2.88 10.86
C ASN A 281 -12.01 2.74 10.11
N GLY A 282 -10.92 2.60 10.85
CA GLY A 282 -9.59 2.46 10.27
C GLY A 282 -8.50 2.86 11.24
N GLU A 283 -7.27 2.72 10.77
CA GLU A 283 -6.06 2.94 11.57
C GLU A 283 -5.09 3.86 10.83
N TYR A 284 -4.33 4.65 11.59
CA TYR A 284 -3.31 5.53 11.04
C TYR A 284 -2.07 5.60 11.94
N LEU A 285 -0.94 6.03 11.35
CA LEU A 285 0.30 6.33 12.06
C LEU A 285 0.81 7.71 11.64
N ILE A 286 1.08 8.57 12.63
CA ILE A 286 1.77 9.85 12.41
C ILE A 286 3.23 9.58 12.09
N ASN A 287 3.78 10.38 11.17
CA ASN A 287 5.18 10.32 10.76
C ASN A 287 5.62 8.89 10.40
N ALA A 288 4.93 8.27 9.46
CA ALA A 288 5.11 6.88 9.04
C ALA A 288 4.88 6.69 7.53
N GLN A 289 5.51 5.67 6.97
CA GLN A 289 5.19 5.17 5.63
C GLN A 289 4.19 4.00 5.71
N GLY A 290 3.55 3.65 4.59
CA GLY A 290 2.56 2.57 4.55
C GLY A 290 3.08 1.22 5.04
N GLU A 291 4.36 0.94 4.86
CA GLU A 291 5.03 -0.26 5.38
C GLU A 291 5.00 -0.34 6.91
N ASP A 292 5.14 0.80 7.59
CA ASP A 292 5.17 0.86 9.05
C ASP A 292 3.81 0.49 9.67
N VAL A 293 2.70 0.76 8.96
CA VAL A 293 1.33 0.35 9.38
C VAL A 293 1.19 -1.16 9.29
N VAL A 294 1.70 -1.77 8.23
CA VAL A 294 1.56 -3.22 7.98
C VAL A 294 2.54 -4.04 8.81
N ALA A 295 3.74 -3.52 9.06
CA ALA A 295 4.80 -4.23 9.80
C ALA A 295 4.48 -4.46 11.29
N GLY A 296 3.52 -3.72 11.86
CA GLY A 296 3.12 -3.88 13.27
C GLY A 296 4.22 -3.48 14.29
N ILE A 297 5.25 -2.74 13.85
CA ILE A 297 6.35 -2.27 14.71
C ILE A 297 5.88 -1.19 15.68
N ARG A 298 4.95 -0.37 15.23
CA ARG A 298 4.29 0.69 16.02
C ARG A 298 2.81 0.36 16.14
N THR A 299 2.21 0.65 17.30
CA THR A 299 0.74 0.49 17.49
C THR A 299 0.02 1.59 16.71
N PRO A 300 -0.77 1.25 15.68
CA PRO A 300 -1.59 2.23 14.97
C PRO A 300 -2.66 2.82 15.90
N GLN A 301 -3.12 4.02 15.54
CA GLN A 301 -4.18 4.73 16.23
C GLN A 301 -5.44 4.73 15.38
N GLU A 302 -6.58 4.80 16.02
CA GLU A 302 -7.90 4.81 15.36
C GLU A 302 -8.14 6.13 14.63
N ILE A 303 -8.83 6.10 13.49
CA ILE A 303 -9.16 7.31 12.75
C ILE A 303 -10.29 8.11 13.40
N THR A 304 -11.23 7.46 14.13
CA THR A 304 -12.39 8.10 14.77
C THR A 304 -12.23 8.19 16.29
N ILE A 305 -12.79 9.21 16.91
CA ILE A 305 -12.86 9.36 18.38
C ILE A 305 -13.59 8.16 19.00
N GLU A 306 -14.69 7.72 18.40
CA GLU A 306 -15.47 6.58 18.91
C GLU A 306 -14.64 5.28 18.86
N GLY A 307 -13.96 5.00 17.76
CA GLY A 307 -13.05 3.85 17.62
C GLY A 307 -11.94 3.90 18.67
N SER A 308 -11.30 5.06 18.83
CA SER A 308 -10.24 5.28 19.80
C SER A 308 -10.72 5.06 21.25
N ARG A 309 -11.91 5.52 21.62
CA ARG A 309 -12.51 5.28 22.94
C ARG A 309 -12.84 3.80 23.14
N ARG A 310 -13.35 3.12 22.12
CA ARG A 310 -13.63 1.68 22.15
C ARG A 310 -12.34 0.89 22.36
N TRP A 311 -11.30 1.22 21.61
CA TRP A 311 -9.97 0.61 21.75
C TRP A 311 -9.40 0.84 23.17
N ALA A 312 -9.39 2.07 23.68
CA ALA A 312 -8.86 2.40 25.01
C ALA A 312 -9.58 1.63 26.12
N LYS A 313 -10.92 1.52 26.03
CA LYS A 313 -11.71 0.72 26.98
C LYS A 313 -11.30 -0.75 26.99
N LEU A 314 -11.01 -1.33 25.82
CA LEU A 314 -10.54 -2.71 25.71
C LEU A 314 -9.12 -2.90 26.28
N GLN A 315 -8.29 -1.86 26.21
CA GLN A 315 -6.93 -1.87 26.78
C GLN A 315 -6.86 -1.47 28.26
N GLY A 316 -7.98 -1.01 28.84
CA GLY A 316 -8.01 -0.50 30.21
C GLY A 316 -7.31 0.85 30.39
N ILE A 317 -7.22 1.66 29.32
CA ILE A 317 -6.59 2.99 29.30
C ILE A 317 -7.64 4.05 29.63
N SER A 318 -7.28 5.05 30.47
CA SER A 318 -8.17 6.17 30.79
C SER A 318 -8.38 7.12 29.61
N GLU A 319 -9.49 7.88 29.61
CA GLU A 319 -9.74 8.87 28.54
C GLU A 319 -8.67 9.95 28.47
N GLU A 320 -8.13 10.37 29.61
CA GLU A 320 -7.04 11.37 29.67
C GLU A 320 -5.76 10.83 29.02
N GLU A 321 -5.39 9.59 29.32
CA GLU A 321 -4.24 8.93 28.72
C GLU A 321 -4.46 8.66 27.23
N ARG A 322 -5.65 8.22 26.82
CA ARG A 322 -6.03 8.02 25.43
C ARG A 322 -5.87 9.31 24.65
N ALA A 323 -6.51 10.39 25.07
CA ALA A 323 -6.49 11.67 24.36
C ALA A 323 -5.07 12.27 24.27
N SER A 324 -4.23 12.03 25.27
CA SER A 324 -2.86 12.55 25.30
C SER A 324 -1.86 11.73 24.51
N LYS A 325 -1.93 10.38 24.59
CA LYS A 325 -0.93 9.49 23.99
C LYS A 325 -1.39 8.81 22.70
N TYR A 326 -2.70 8.64 22.53
CA TYR A 326 -3.31 7.88 21.44
C TYR A 326 -4.50 8.64 20.81
N PRO A 327 -4.31 9.91 20.43
CA PRO A 327 -5.40 10.68 19.82
C PRO A 327 -5.84 10.02 18.53
N SER A 328 -7.14 10.07 18.22
CA SER A 328 -7.67 9.69 16.93
C SER A 328 -7.19 10.66 15.82
N LEU A 329 -7.31 10.24 14.55
CA LEU A 329 -7.06 11.15 13.42
C LEU A 329 -7.99 12.36 13.47
N GLU A 330 -9.25 12.13 13.87
CA GLU A 330 -10.27 13.18 14.05
C GLU A 330 -9.83 14.27 15.04
N GLU A 331 -9.08 13.91 16.09
CA GLU A 331 -8.53 14.86 17.08
C GLU A 331 -7.19 15.44 16.62
N ALA A 332 -6.30 14.60 16.07
CA ALA A 332 -4.93 15.01 15.73
C ALA A 332 -4.85 15.86 14.46
N MET A 333 -5.69 15.56 13.47
CA MET A 333 -5.71 16.23 12.15
C MET A 333 -7.16 16.42 11.66
N PRO A 334 -7.96 17.31 12.29
CA PRO A 334 -9.40 17.43 12.06
C PRO A 334 -9.78 17.70 10.60
N GLN A 335 -9.01 18.54 9.90
CA GLN A 335 -9.29 18.85 8.49
C GLN A 335 -9.04 17.65 7.60
N ALA A 336 -7.92 16.94 7.77
CA ALA A 336 -7.62 15.75 6.99
C ALA A 336 -8.62 14.61 7.26
N TYR A 337 -9.12 14.50 8.50
CA TYR A 337 -10.21 13.58 8.82
C TYR A 337 -11.51 13.95 8.13
N ALA A 338 -11.90 15.22 8.15
CA ALA A 338 -13.10 15.69 7.46
C ALA A 338 -13.03 15.42 5.95
N ASP A 339 -11.86 15.68 5.34
CA ASP A 339 -11.62 15.38 3.93
C ASP A 339 -11.72 13.87 3.65
N LEU A 340 -11.14 13.03 4.52
CA LEU A 340 -11.19 11.57 4.41
C LEU A 340 -12.62 11.02 4.56
N ASN A 341 -13.40 11.59 5.48
CA ASN A 341 -14.81 11.24 5.66
C ASN A 341 -15.62 11.56 4.40
N ALA A 342 -15.43 12.76 3.82
CA ALA A 342 -16.10 13.12 2.56
C ALA A 342 -15.67 12.20 1.38
N VAL A 343 -14.43 11.75 1.37
CA VAL A 343 -13.93 10.80 0.37
C VAL A 343 -14.60 9.44 0.52
N GLN A 344 -14.73 8.91 1.75
CA GLN A 344 -15.34 7.60 1.97
C GLN A 344 -16.81 7.58 1.57
N GLU A 345 -17.59 8.62 1.91
CA GLU A 345 -18.98 8.78 1.49
C GLU A 345 -19.08 8.78 -0.04
N LYS A 346 -18.26 9.59 -0.72
CA LYS A 346 -18.26 9.67 -2.18
C LYS A 346 -17.87 8.36 -2.86
N LEU A 347 -16.92 7.61 -2.29
CA LEU A 347 -16.50 6.31 -2.83
C LEU A 347 -17.58 5.25 -2.65
N GLU A 348 -18.21 5.18 -1.48
CA GLU A 348 -19.28 4.21 -1.23
C GLU A 348 -20.51 4.49 -2.11
N ASP A 349 -20.90 5.77 -2.26
CA ASP A 349 -21.98 6.19 -3.15
C ASP A 349 -21.67 5.89 -4.62
N HIS A 350 -20.41 6.09 -5.06
CA HIS A 350 -20.01 5.85 -6.44
C HIS A 350 -19.94 4.36 -6.80
N PHE A 351 -19.33 3.55 -5.93
CA PHE A 351 -19.17 2.12 -6.17
C PHE A 351 -20.33 1.27 -5.68
N HIS A 352 -21.26 1.86 -4.91
CA HIS A 352 -22.38 1.20 -4.27
C HIS A 352 -21.97 -0.02 -3.45
N ASP A 353 -20.78 -0.01 -2.87
CA ASP A 353 -20.23 -1.09 -2.07
C ASP A 353 -19.24 -0.56 -1.04
N MET A 354 -19.08 -1.31 0.07
CA MET A 354 -18.06 -1.03 1.07
C MET A 354 -16.68 -0.87 0.45
N GLN A 355 -15.99 0.19 0.84
CA GLN A 355 -14.65 0.51 0.34
C GLN A 355 -13.57 0.30 1.40
N ASP A 356 -12.48 -0.33 0.98
CA ASP A 356 -11.20 -0.45 1.68
C ASP A 356 -10.23 0.54 1.02
N MET A 357 -9.74 1.49 1.79
CA MET A 357 -9.01 2.67 1.33
C MET A 357 -7.62 2.73 1.94
N GLU A 358 -6.61 3.03 1.12
CA GLU A 358 -5.27 3.40 1.57
C GLU A 358 -5.08 4.90 1.34
N PHE A 359 -4.63 5.61 2.36
CA PHE A 359 -4.43 7.07 2.29
C PHE A 359 -3.10 7.50 2.91
N THR A 360 -2.65 8.68 2.50
CA THR A 360 -1.50 9.37 3.09
C THR A 360 -1.85 10.84 3.28
N ILE A 361 -1.46 11.39 4.40
CA ILE A 361 -1.50 12.83 4.68
C ILE A 361 -0.07 13.34 4.61
N GLN A 362 0.21 14.20 3.65
CA GLN A 362 1.50 14.86 3.51
C GLN A 362 1.35 16.33 3.83
N ASP A 363 1.99 16.77 4.90
CA ASP A 363 1.95 18.17 5.36
C ASP A 363 0.51 18.73 5.43
N GLY A 364 -0.37 17.99 6.09
CA GLY A 364 -1.79 18.31 6.26
C GLY A 364 -2.68 18.05 5.06
N LYS A 365 -2.14 17.72 3.88
CA LYS A 365 -2.91 17.44 2.67
C LYS A 365 -3.19 15.94 2.51
N LEU A 366 -4.47 15.57 2.39
CA LEU A 366 -4.90 14.21 2.12
C LEU A 366 -4.59 13.78 0.68
N TRP A 367 -4.16 12.52 0.53
CA TRP A 367 -3.96 11.83 -0.74
C TRP A 367 -4.51 10.41 -0.67
N MET A 368 -5.24 9.99 -1.69
CA MET A 368 -5.74 8.63 -1.83
C MET A 368 -4.79 7.79 -2.67
N LEU A 369 -4.32 6.68 -2.13
CA LEU A 369 -3.34 5.80 -2.79
C LEU A 369 -3.98 4.60 -3.46
N GLN A 370 -5.09 4.11 -2.92
CA GLN A 370 -5.83 2.95 -3.43
C GLN A 370 -7.23 2.95 -2.85
N THR A 371 -8.19 2.45 -3.63
CA THR A 371 -9.47 1.95 -3.13
C THR A 371 -9.78 0.60 -3.76
N ARG A 372 -10.53 -0.22 -3.04
CA ARG A 372 -11.05 -1.50 -3.51
C ARG A 372 -12.31 -1.86 -2.73
N ASN A 373 -13.14 -2.73 -3.30
CA ASN A 373 -14.23 -3.32 -2.55
C ASN A 373 -13.66 -4.10 -1.37
N GLY A 374 -14.12 -3.80 -0.17
CA GLY A 374 -13.59 -4.36 1.07
C GLY A 374 -13.86 -5.86 1.17
N LYS A 375 -12.82 -6.62 1.52
CA LYS A 375 -12.99 -8.00 1.95
C LYS A 375 -13.76 -8.01 3.28
N ARG A 376 -14.67 -8.96 3.44
CA ARG A 376 -15.59 -9.02 4.58
C ARG A 376 -15.91 -10.44 4.98
N THR A 377 -16.32 -10.67 6.22
CA THR A 377 -16.83 -11.96 6.71
C THR A 377 -18.14 -12.34 6.04
N GLY A 378 -18.54 -13.61 6.11
CA GLY A 378 -19.86 -14.04 5.62
C GLY A 378 -21.02 -13.31 6.31
N ALA A 379 -20.93 -13.09 7.63
CA ALA A 379 -21.94 -12.34 8.38
C ALA A 379 -22.03 -10.87 7.94
N ALA A 380 -20.88 -10.20 7.79
CA ALA A 380 -20.80 -8.82 7.32
C ALA A 380 -21.33 -8.68 5.88
N MET A 381 -21.03 -9.64 5.00
CA MET A 381 -21.52 -9.67 3.61
C MET A 381 -23.04 -9.65 3.55
N VAL A 382 -23.71 -10.51 4.32
CA VAL A 382 -25.17 -10.56 4.36
C VAL A 382 -25.76 -9.27 4.93
N LYS A 383 -25.22 -8.81 6.09
CA LYS A 383 -25.69 -7.59 6.74
C LYS A 383 -25.55 -6.37 5.84
N MET A 384 -24.39 -6.15 5.24
CA MET A 384 -24.16 -5.02 4.32
C MET A 384 -25.10 -5.04 3.13
N ALA A 385 -25.33 -6.21 2.51
CA ALA A 385 -26.26 -6.31 1.39
C ALA A 385 -27.69 -5.93 1.77
N VAL A 386 -28.15 -6.38 2.96
CA VAL A 386 -29.50 -6.04 3.47
C VAL A 386 -29.59 -4.56 3.82
N ASP A 387 -28.56 -3.99 4.46
CA ASP A 387 -28.58 -2.58 4.85
C ASP A 387 -28.52 -1.66 3.62
N MET A 388 -27.64 -1.95 2.65
CA MET A 388 -27.57 -1.19 1.39
C MET A 388 -28.84 -1.29 0.55
N LEU A 389 -29.52 -2.45 0.55
CA LEU A 389 -30.84 -2.59 -0.09
C LEU A 389 -31.88 -1.70 0.60
N LYS A 390 -31.95 -1.70 1.93
CA LYS A 390 -32.85 -0.85 2.70
C LYS A 390 -32.56 0.64 2.52
N GLN A 391 -31.30 1.01 2.35
CA GLN A 391 -30.88 2.38 2.04
C GLN A 391 -31.20 2.79 0.59
N GLY A 392 -31.64 1.85 -0.27
CA GLY A 392 -31.88 2.11 -1.69
C GLY A 392 -30.63 2.27 -2.53
N MET A 393 -29.47 1.92 -1.99
CA MET A 393 -28.17 2.01 -2.67
C MET A 393 -28.01 0.92 -3.74
N ILE A 394 -28.59 -0.26 -3.51
CA ILE A 394 -28.58 -1.40 -4.44
C ILE A 394 -29.97 -2.00 -4.58
N ASP A 395 -30.23 -2.71 -5.66
CA ASP A 395 -31.46 -3.48 -5.88
C ASP A 395 -31.36 -4.92 -5.32
N GLU A 396 -32.49 -5.63 -5.25
CA GLU A 396 -32.57 -7.00 -4.74
C GLU A 396 -31.69 -7.97 -5.53
N LYS A 397 -31.63 -7.80 -6.85
CA LYS A 397 -30.79 -8.63 -7.71
C LYS A 397 -29.32 -8.47 -7.37
N THR A 398 -28.86 -7.24 -7.21
CA THR A 398 -27.47 -6.92 -6.83
C THR A 398 -27.16 -7.45 -5.43
N ALA A 399 -28.10 -7.29 -4.47
CA ALA A 399 -27.95 -7.82 -3.12
C ALA A 399 -27.75 -9.34 -3.12
N LEU A 400 -28.50 -10.08 -3.93
CA LEU A 400 -28.37 -11.53 -4.08
C LEU A 400 -27.07 -11.93 -4.79
N LEU A 401 -26.72 -11.26 -5.90
CA LEU A 401 -25.51 -11.58 -6.68
C LEU A 401 -24.21 -11.32 -5.92
N ARG A 402 -24.23 -10.48 -4.89
CA ARG A 402 -23.07 -10.22 -4.02
C ARG A 402 -22.86 -11.30 -2.96
N GLN A 403 -23.80 -12.22 -2.79
CA GLN A 403 -23.64 -13.31 -1.84
C GLN A 403 -22.72 -14.40 -2.44
N GLU A 404 -21.58 -14.59 -1.82
CA GLU A 404 -20.63 -15.67 -2.17
C GLU A 404 -21.05 -16.98 -1.45
N PRO A 405 -21.52 -18.03 -2.15
CA PRO A 405 -22.02 -19.24 -1.49
C PRO A 405 -21.03 -19.86 -0.51
N ALA A 406 -19.74 -19.86 -0.85
CA ALA A 406 -18.69 -20.38 0.04
C ALA A 406 -18.59 -19.65 1.38
N LYS A 407 -18.88 -18.35 1.40
CA LYS A 407 -18.92 -17.57 2.64
C LYS A 407 -20.20 -17.76 3.44
N LEU A 408 -21.29 -18.13 2.78
CA LEU A 408 -22.53 -18.50 3.50
C LEU A 408 -22.36 -19.78 4.31
N ASP A 409 -21.57 -20.73 3.82
CA ASP A 409 -21.24 -21.94 4.59
C ASP A 409 -20.55 -21.61 5.92
N GLU A 410 -19.82 -20.49 6.00
CA GLU A 410 -19.22 -20.04 7.26
C GLU A 410 -20.24 -19.79 8.36
N LEU A 411 -21.44 -19.33 7.99
CA LEU A 411 -22.54 -19.03 8.94
C LEU A 411 -23.15 -20.31 9.52
N LEU A 412 -22.96 -21.46 8.88
CA LEU A 412 -23.45 -22.75 9.33
C LEU A 412 -22.49 -23.45 10.32
N HIS A 413 -21.27 -22.94 10.48
CA HIS A 413 -20.33 -23.51 11.41
C HIS A 413 -20.63 -23.11 12.88
N PRO A 414 -20.31 -23.98 13.85
CA PRO A 414 -20.42 -23.67 15.26
C PRO A 414 -19.63 -22.41 15.61
N VAL A 415 -20.24 -21.54 16.40
CA VAL A 415 -19.59 -20.32 16.94
C VAL A 415 -19.56 -20.42 18.46
N PHE A 416 -18.59 -19.76 19.10
CA PHE A 416 -18.55 -19.69 20.56
C PHE A 416 -19.75 -18.92 21.09
N ASN A 417 -20.33 -19.44 22.17
CA ASN A 417 -21.36 -18.72 22.92
C ASN A 417 -20.78 -17.39 23.45
N LYS A 418 -21.43 -16.27 23.12
CA LYS A 418 -20.94 -14.91 23.44
C LYS A 418 -20.75 -14.70 24.95
N GLU A 419 -21.65 -15.25 25.78
CA GLU A 419 -21.56 -15.13 27.25
C GLU A 419 -20.44 -16.01 27.84
N ALA A 420 -20.22 -17.20 27.28
CA ALA A 420 -19.09 -18.04 27.67
C ALA A 420 -17.76 -17.41 27.28
N LEU A 421 -17.70 -16.78 26.09
CA LEU A 421 -16.49 -16.11 25.62
C LEU A 421 -16.11 -14.91 26.50
N LYS A 422 -17.10 -14.13 26.99
CA LYS A 422 -16.85 -13.02 27.94
C LYS A 422 -16.29 -13.50 29.27
N LYS A 423 -16.58 -14.74 29.69
CA LYS A 423 -16.12 -15.34 30.95
C LYS A 423 -14.83 -16.13 30.76
N ALA A 424 -14.37 -16.35 29.54
CA ALA A 424 -13.16 -17.12 29.27
C ALA A 424 -11.91 -16.38 29.74
N HIS A 425 -10.93 -17.13 30.24
CA HIS A 425 -9.61 -16.58 30.57
C HIS A 425 -8.85 -16.26 29.27
N VAL A 426 -8.52 -14.99 29.08
CA VAL A 426 -7.74 -14.55 27.93
C VAL A 426 -6.27 -14.84 28.16
N ILE A 427 -5.70 -15.77 27.40
CA ILE A 427 -4.28 -16.15 27.49
C ILE A 427 -3.40 -15.11 26.77
N THR A 428 -3.83 -14.67 25.59
CA THR A 428 -3.12 -13.67 24.78
C THR A 428 -4.08 -12.95 23.84
N LYS A 429 -3.65 -11.78 23.35
CA LYS A 429 -4.37 -11.01 22.33
C LYS A 429 -3.44 -10.78 21.14
N GLY A 430 -3.96 -10.89 19.94
CA GLY A 430 -3.26 -10.56 18.70
C GLY A 430 -4.04 -9.55 17.89
N LEU A 431 -3.38 -8.84 16.98
CA LEU A 431 -4.04 -7.98 15.99
C LEU A 431 -4.72 -8.87 14.95
N PRO A 432 -5.97 -8.60 14.56
CA PRO A 432 -6.65 -9.35 13.50
C PRO A 432 -6.01 -8.99 12.15
N ALA A 433 -5.24 -9.93 11.57
CA ALA A 433 -4.64 -9.74 10.24
C ALA A 433 -5.60 -10.14 9.10
N SER A 434 -6.69 -10.85 9.40
CA SER A 434 -7.71 -11.28 8.45
C SER A 434 -9.02 -11.58 9.19
N PRO A 435 -10.18 -11.34 8.58
CA PRO A 435 -11.48 -11.76 9.14
C PRO A 435 -11.57 -13.26 9.43
N GLU A 436 -10.73 -14.09 8.80
CA GLU A 436 -10.76 -15.56 8.88
C GLU A 436 -9.77 -16.16 9.91
N ILE A 437 -8.94 -15.36 10.56
CA ILE A 437 -7.90 -15.84 11.50
C ILE A 437 -8.46 -16.70 12.64
N GLY A 438 -9.61 -16.35 13.18
CA GLY A 438 -10.26 -17.14 14.23
C GLY A 438 -10.57 -18.58 13.83
N ARG A 439 -10.67 -18.85 12.54
CA ARG A 439 -11.00 -20.18 11.99
C ARG A 439 -9.76 -21.07 11.82
N ALA A 440 -8.62 -20.50 11.41
CA ALA A 440 -7.37 -21.26 11.27
C ALA A 440 -6.86 -21.77 12.63
N SER A 441 -6.92 -20.95 13.67
CA SER A 441 -6.46 -21.33 15.01
C SER A 441 -7.35 -22.40 15.68
N CYS A 442 -8.61 -22.57 15.27
CA CYS A 442 -9.48 -23.63 15.78
C CYS A 442 -9.27 -24.98 15.09
N ARG A 443 -8.73 -25.02 13.86
CA ARG A 443 -8.47 -26.27 13.13
C ARG A 443 -7.16 -26.97 13.49
N GLU A 444 -6.17 -26.23 13.97
CA GLU A 444 -4.87 -26.80 14.37
C GLU A 444 -4.84 -27.44 15.78
N ARG A 445 -5.96 -27.40 16.52
CA ARG A 445 -6.06 -27.93 17.88
C ARG A 445 -7.06 -29.08 18.08
N VAL A 446 -7.41 -29.77 17.00
CA VAL A 446 -8.18 -31.02 17.09
C VAL A 446 -7.34 -32.18 16.59
#